data_cb10327326781ba72778e8cecf76a3f1
#
_entry.id   cb10327326781ba72778e8cecf76a3f1
#
_cell.length_a   1.000
_cell.length_b   1.000
_cell.length_c   1.000
_cell.angle_alpha   90.00
_cell.angle_beta   90.00
_cell.angle_gamma   90.00
#
_symmetry.space_group_name_H-M   'P 1'
#
loop_
_entity.id
_entity.type
_entity.pdbx_description
1 polymer ?
#
loop_
_entity_poly.entity_id
_entity_poly.type
_entity_poly.pdbx_seq_one_letter_code
_entity_poly.pdbx_strand_id
1 'polypeptide(L)'
;MALIKCKECGQEMSSTAGACPHCGYKNDIHVCPDCGKEVSATDDFCPECGCPLHKKTAKVNSVITENLDKITGVKSETYVTFKDLFKGTFKKHTSKELDDVFVCGSDKTTPDIKDIDPRNAGAWVYLKILLFFIIAYVPMRIGYINFGNTNFLPGLIILGAFAMPVTVLIFFFEINVFRNIPFYKTMQYFIWGGALSLIFAILLFTLDLNFDISTYIGAITVGFIEEIPKAAIVALFIFKNKKNKFILNGLLVGAAVGAGFAAFETAGYIYRYGAAQGLASMLNTLVIRAFLAPGGHVAWAAIEGAALMLAKGFDTISKKHLNDKRFLLICLIPCILHGIWDMPF
;
A
#
# COMPACT_ATOMS: atom_id res chain seq x y z
N MET A 1 27.67 -2.65 21.36
CA MET A 1 28.16 -3.83 20.61
C MET A 1 27.70 -5.05 21.37
N ALA A 2 27.02 -5.98 20.73
CA ALA A 2 26.58 -7.22 21.37
C ALA A 2 27.77 -8.18 21.52
N LEU A 3 27.85 -8.87 22.66
CA LEU A 3 28.79 -9.96 22.88
C LEU A 3 28.10 -11.29 22.61
N ILE A 4 28.76 -12.17 21.89
CA ILE A 4 28.30 -13.52 21.57
C ILE A 4 29.33 -14.55 22.05
N LYS A 5 28.92 -15.79 22.31
CA LYS A 5 29.83 -16.87 22.63
C LYS A 5 30.36 -17.55 21.37
N CYS A 6 31.66 -17.72 21.28
CA CYS A 6 32.29 -18.48 20.19
C CYS A 6 31.78 -19.92 20.19
N LYS A 7 31.32 -20.41 19.03
CA LYS A 7 30.79 -21.80 18.90
C LYS A 7 31.83 -22.87 19.13
N GLU A 8 33.12 -22.57 18.89
CA GLU A 8 34.21 -23.53 19.01
C GLU A 8 34.81 -23.58 20.43
N CYS A 9 35.14 -22.39 21.00
CA CYS A 9 35.83 -22.35 22.30
C CYS A 9 34.95 -21.82 23.45
N GLY A 10 33.73 -21.39 23.21
CA GLY A 10 32.79 -20.89 24.22
C GLY A 10 33.12 -19.51 24.82
N GLN A 11 34.25 -18.89 24.45
CA GLN A 11 34.68 -17.59 24.97
C GLN A 11 33.86 -16.45 24.34
N GLU A 12 33.67 -15.36 25.10
CA GLU A 12 32.95 -14.19 24.63
C GLU A 12 33.77 -13.44 23.58
N MET A 13 33.08 -13.02 22.52
CA MET A 13 33.63 -12.23 21.42
C MET A 13 32.64 -11.22 20.92
N SER A 14 33.10 -10.16 20.24
CA SER A 14 32.22 -9.23 19.59
C SER A 14 31.44 -9.91 18.45
N SER A 15 30.11 -9.62 18.36
CA SER A 15 29.28 -10.10 17.26
C SER A 15 29.74 -9.57 15.89
N THR A 16 30.53 -8.50 15.86
CA THR A 16 31.11 -7.90 14.64
C THR A 16 32.54 -8.36 14.34
N ALA A 17 33.13 -9.21 15.19
CA ALA A 17 34.47 -9.73 14.94
C ALA A 17 34.44 -10.80 13.85
N GLY A 18 35.26 -10.67 12.80
CA GLY A 18 35.34 -11.63 11.70
C GLY A 18 35.92 -13.01 12.10
N ALA A 19 36.59 -13.09 13.25
CA ALA A 19 37.07 -14.35 13.82
C ALA A 19 37.20 -14.23 15.34
N CYS A 20 37.11 -15.37 16.04
CA CYS A 20 37.31 -15.43 17.48
C CYS A 20 38.73 -15.04 17.85
N PRO A 21 38.94 -14.04 18.72
CA PRO A 21 40.28 -13.62 19.13
C PRO A 21 41.02 -14.69 19.97
N HIS A 22 40.31 -15.69 20.51
CA HIS A 22 40.88 -16.75 21.38
C HIS A 22 41.29 -18.01 20.62
N CYS A 23 40.51 -18.40 19.56
CA CYS A 23 40.79 -19.68 18.86
C CYS A 23 40.89 -19.53 17.34
N GLY A 24 40.66 -18.32 16.78
CA GLY A 24 40.73 -18.08 15.34
C GLY A 24 39.53 -18.61 14.55
N TYR A 25 38.50 -19.19 15.21
CA TYR A 25 37.30 -19.67 14.54
C TYR A 25 36.61 -18.53 13.82
N LYS A 26 36.33 -18.68 12.52
CA LYS A 26 35.65 -17.67 11.73
C LYS A 26 34.21 -17.46 12.24
N ASN A 27 33.87 -16.21 12.51
CA ASN A 27 32.56 -15.85 12.98
C ASN A 27 31.62 -15.65 11.77
N ASP A 28 30.84 -16.66 11.47
CA ASP A 28 29.82 -16.62 10.40
C ASP A 28 28.49 -16.08 10.90
N ILE A 29 28.42 -15.61 12.16
CA ILE A 29 27.22 -15.04 12.75
C ILE A 29 27.36 -13.53 12.79
N HIS A 30 26.42 -12.85 12.15
CA HIS A 30 26.22 -11.43 12.24
C HIS A 30 24.89 -11.12 12.95
N VAL A 31 24.74 -9.93 13.49
CA VAL A 31 23.48 -9.47 14.09
C VAL A 31 22.83 -8.56 13.07
N CYS A 32 21.58 -8.82 12.75
CA CYS A 32 20.81 -7.95 11.87
C CYS A 32 20.74 -6.53 12.46
N PRO A 33 21.12 -5.48 11.71
CA PRO A 33 21.14 -4.12 12.21
C PRO A 33 19.73 -3.56 12.53
N ASP A 34 18.69 -4.20 11.99
CA ASP A 34 17.31 -3.69 12.06
C ASP A 34 16.51 -4.36 13.18
N CYS A 35 16.56 -5.71 13.30
CA CYS A 35 15.78 -6.44 14.29
C CYS A 35 16.62 -7.09 15.41
N GLY A 36 17.96 -7.01 15.35
CA GLY A 36 18.87 -7.56 16.36
C GLY A 36 18.96 -9.09 16.40
N LYS A 37 18.36 -9.82 15.45
CA LYS A 37 18.46 -11.28 15.37
C LYS A 37 19.78 -11.72 14.77
N GLU A 38 20.23 -12.91 15.17
CA GLU A 38 21.42 -13.56 14.60
C GLU A 38 21.11 -13.99 13.16
N VAL A 39 22.06 -13.72 12.25
CA VAL A 39 21.98 -14.03 10.82
C VAL A 39 23.30 -14.61 10.35
N SER A 40 23.27 -15.40 9.27
CA SER A 40 24.49 -15.92 8.68
C SER A 40 25.23 -14.83 7.89
N ALA A 41 26.56 -14.91 7.85
CA ALA A 41 27.38 -14.04 7.00
C ALA A 41 27.10 -14.21 5.49
N THR A 42 26.51 -15.34 5.11
CA THR A 42 26.13 -15.66 3.72
C THR A 42 24.73 -15.22 3.35
N ASP A 43 23.92 -14.76 4.32
CA ASP A 43 22.56 -14.34 4.05
C ASP A 43 22.55 -12.96 3.36
N ASP A 44 21.92 -12.84 2.23
CA ASP A 44 21.70 -11.55 1.56
C ASP A 44 20.68 -10.68 2.32
N PHE A 45 19.73 -11.31 3.02
CA PHE A 45 18.67 -10.68 3.79
C PHE A 45 18.46 -11.38 5.14
N CYS A 46 18.03 -10.61 6.14
CA CYS A 46 17.70 -11.17 7.45
C CYS A 46 16.45 -12.08 7.35
N PRO A 47 16.51 -13.35 7.79
CA PRO A 47 15.39 -14.28 7.70
C PRO A 47 14.20 -13.90 8.61
N GLU A 48 14.40 -13.03 9.60
CA GLU A 48 13.36 -12.61 10.53
C GLU A 48 12.63 -11.35 10.07
N CYS A 49 13.36 -10.35 9.52
CA CYS A 49 12.79 -9.04 9.20
C CYS A 49 12.94 -8.61 7.75
N GLY A 50 13.66 -9.37 6.92
CA GLY A 50 13.88 -9.03 5.51
C GLY A 50 14.89 -7.89 5.30
N CYS A 51 15.55 -7.38 6.35
CA CYS A 51 16.57 -6.36 6.21
C CYS A 51 17.74 -6.87 5.36
N PRO A 52 18.20 -6.11 4.33
CA PRO A 52 19.37 -6.52 3.56
C PRO A 52 20.64 -6.44 4.41
N LEU A 53 21.43 -7.49 4.36
CA LEU A 53 22.65 -7.65 5.19
C LEU A 53 23.92 -7.24 4.44
N HIS A 54 23.87 -7.25 3.10
CA HIS A 54 24.99 -6.85 2.25
C HIS A 54 24.66 -5.56 1.49
N LYS A 55 25.52 -4.54 1.63
CA LYS A 55 25.40 -3.24 0.91
C LYS A 55 25.77 -3.42 -0.57
N LYS A 56 24.79 -3.62 -1.43
CA LYS A 56 24.97 -3.35 -2.86
C LYS A 56 24.57 -1.89 -3.13
N THR A 57 25.56 -1.01 -3.14
CA THR A 57 25.38 0.43 -3.42
C THR A 57 24.94 0.64 -4.87
N ALA A 58 23.64 0.75 -5.09
CA ALA A 58 23.12 1.43 -6.26
C ALA A 58 23.01 2.93 -5.90
N LYS A 59 23.82 3.77 -6.53
CA LYS A 59 23.74 5.23 -6.38
C LYS A 59 22.41 5.70 -6.95
N VAL A 60 21.44 5.97 -6.11
CA VAL A 60 20.31 6.82 -6.45
C VAL A 60 20.50 8.15 -5.72
N ASN A 61 21.20 9.06 -6.37
CA ASN A 61 21.29 10.44 -5.93
C ASN A 61 20.04 11.19 -6.42
N SER A 62 19.04 11.36 -5.55
CA SER A 62 18.02 12.35 -5.78
C SER A 62 17.78 13.14 -4.50
N VAL A 63 17.63 14.44 -4.62
CA VAL A 63 17.24 15.37 -3.55
C VAL A 63 15.96 14.88 -2.85
N ILE A 64 15.10 14.18 -3.58
CA ILE A 64 13.87 13.58 -3.05
C ILE A 64 14.19 12.48 -2.02
N THR A 65 15.14 11.58 -2.34
CA THR A 65 15.53 10.48 -1.44
C THR A 65 16.12 11.02 -0.13
N GLU A 66 17.00 12.03 -0.20
CA GLU A 66 17.59 12.65 1.00
C GLU A 66 16.54 13.34 1.88
N ASN A 67 15.55 13.99 1.27
CA ASN A 67 14.46 14.62 2.03
C ASN A 67 13.53 13.59 2.66
N LEU A 68 13.23 12.50 1.97
CA LEU A 68 12.47 11.39 2.53
C LEU A 68 13.23 10.73 3.70
N ASP A 69 14.52 10.50 3.58
CA ASP A 69 15.38 9.97 4.64
C ASP A 69 15.36 10.87 5.90
N LYS A 70 15.34 12.19 5.71
CA LYS A 70 15.21 13.16 6.84
C LYS A 70 13.85 13.08 7.52
N ILE A 71 12.77 12.93 6.75
CA ILE A 71 11.39 12.84 7.28
C ILE A 71 11.16 11.50 7.96
N THR A 72 11.58 10.40 7.35
CA THR A 72 11.35 9.04 7.85
C THR A 72 12.32 8.64 8.95
N GLY A 73 13.50 9.26 9.00
CA GLY A 73 14.61 8.88 9.90
C GLY A 73 15.26 7.55 9.51
N VAL A 74 14.95 7.03 8.33
CA VAL A 74 15.50 5.77 7.78
C VAL A 74 16.30 6.10 6.53
N LYS A 75 17.56 5.68 6.48
CA LYS A 75 18.34 5.79 5.24
C LYS A 75 17.78 4.82 4.22
N SER A 76 17.28 5.34 3.11
CA SER A 76 16.83 4.54 1.99
C SER A 76 18.03 4.00 1.22
N GLU A 77 18.30 2.71 1.36
CA GLU A 77 19.13 1.98 0.42
C GLU A 77 18.18 1.41 -0.64
N THR A 78 17.99 2.12 -1.76
CA THR A 78 17.04 1.71 -2.79
C THR A 78 17.59 0.53 -3.57
N TYR A 79 17.14 -0.67 -3.18
CA TYR A 79 17.41 -1.92 -3.91
C TYR A 79 16.43 -2.13 -5.06
N VAL A 80 15.26 -1.47 -5.04
CA VAL A 80 14.19 -1.59 -6.04
C VAL A 80 14.05 -0.26 -6.77
N THR A 81 14.25 -0.28 -8.08
CA THR A 81 13.99 0.89 -8.92
C THR A 81 12.52 0.92 -9.35
N PHE A 82 12.03 2.09 -9.74
CA PHE A 82 10.68 2.22 -10.30
C PHE A 82 10.46 1.27 -11.50
N LYS A 83 11.50 1.02 -12.32
CA LYS A 83 11.44 0.07 -13.44
C LYS A 83 11.25 -1.38 -12.98
N ASP A 84 11.79 -1.76 -11.82
CA ASP A 84 11.68 -3.12 -11.31
C ASP A 84 10.24 -3.46 -10.92
N LEU A 85 9.43 -2.48 -10.50
CA LEU A 85 8.02 -2.67 -10.18
C LEU A 85 7.20 -3.16 -11.39
N PHE A 86 7.59 -2.75 -12.59
CA PHE A 86 6.87 -3.07 -13.83
C PHE A 86 7.59 -4.11 -14.70
N LYS A 87 8.66 -4.73 -14.19
CA LYS A 87 9.54 -5.62 -14.96
C LYS A 87 8.81 -6.83 -15.55
N GLY A 88 7.73 -7.27 -14.89
CA GLY A 88 6.89 -8.39 -15.34
C GLY A 88 5.85 -8.02 -16.39
N THR A 89 5.44 -6.75 -16.48
CA THR A 89 4.24 -6.29 -17.18
C THR A 89 4.16 -6.70 -18.65
N PHE A 90 5.27 -6.64 -19.38
CA PHE A 90 5.31 -6.92 -20.82
C PHE A 90 5.87 -8.30 -21.17
N LYS A 91 6.10 -9.16 -20.17
CA LYS A 91 6.50 -10.55 -20.40
C LYS A 91 5.30 -11.41 -20.74
N LYS A 92 5.55 -12.51 -21.46
CA LYS A 92 4.52 -13.55 -21.66
C LYS A 92 4.39 -14.36 -20.37
N HIS A 93 3.18 -14.52 -19.89
CA HIS A 93 2.83 -15.28 -18.69
C HIS A 93 1.82 -16.37 -19.02
N THR A 94 1.95 -17.50 -18.36
CA THR A 94 1.03 -18.64 -18.48
C THR A 94 -0.21 -18.46 -17.59
N SER A 95 -1.28 -19.22 -17.84
CA SER A 95 -2.46 -19.23 -16.97
C SER A 95 -2.13 -19.72 -15.57
N LYS A 96 -1.22 -20.69 -15.44
CA LYS A 96 -0.78 -21.19 -14.14
C LYS A 96 -0.08 -20.11 -13.31
N GLU A 97 0.82 -19.31 -13.93
CA GLU A 97 1.46 -18.18 -13.24
C GLU A 97 0.43 -17.15 -12.76
N LEU A 98 -0.66 -16.94 -13.53
CA LEU A 98 -1.75 -16.06 -13.12
C LEU A 98 -2.48 -16.59 -11.87
N ASP A 99 -2.80 -17.89 -11.85
CA ASP A 99 -3.45 -18.52 -10.71
C ASP A 99 -2.56 -18.45 -9.46
N ASP A 100 -1.25 -18.69 -9.61
CA ASP A 100 -0.28 -18.68 -8.53
C ASP A 100 -0.09 -17.31 -7.87
N VAL A 101 -0.37 -16.20 -8.57
CA VAL A 101 -0.30 -14.84 -8.00
C VAL A 101 -1.23 -14.68 -6.79
N PHE A 102 -2.41 -15.27 -6.85
CA PHE A 102 -3.42 -15.16 -5.79
C PHE A 102 -3.29 -16.22 -4.69
N VAL A 103 -2.46 -17.24 -4.90
CA VAL A 103 -2.19 -18.30 -3.92
C VAL A 103 -1.09 -17.88 -2.98
N CYS A 104 -1.43 -17.14 -1.93
CA CYS A 104 -0.44 -16.63 -0.95
C CYS A 104 -1.06 -16.38 0.43
N GLY A 105 -0.22 -16.13 1.41
CA GLY A 105 -0.59 -15.60 2.74
C GLY A 105 -1.07 -16.64 3.75
N SER A 106 -1.10 -17.92 3.42
CA SER A 106 -1.26 -19.01 4.38
C SER A 106 0.10 -19.50 4.88
N ASP A 107 0.11 -20.27 5.97
CA ASP A 107 1.36 -20.85 6.52
C ASP A 107 2.07 -21.78 5.53
N LYS A 108 1.34 -22.30 4.53
CA LYS A 108 1.88 -23.17 3.47
C LYS A 108 2.36 -22.42 2.23
N THR A 109 1.85 -21.22 2.00
CA THR A 109 2.03 -20.46 0.75
C THR A 109 2.77 -19.14 0.93
N THR A 110 3.01 -18.73 2.17
CA THR A 110 3.89 -17.58 2.46
C THR A 110 5.34 -18.03 2.29
N PRO A 111 6.13 -17.41 1.39
CA PRO A 111 7.52 -17.77 1.20
C PRO A 111 8.36 -17.42 2.45
N ASP A 112 9.43 -18.17 2.68
CA ASP A 112 10.43 -17.77 3.66
C ASP A 112 11.12 -16.48 3.21
N ILE A 113 11.46 -15.60 4.16
CA ILE A 113 12.05 -14.28 3.84
C ILE A 113 13.38 -14.45 3.07
N LYS A 114 14.16 -15.47 3.37
CA LYS A 114 15.41 -15.79 2.67
C LYS A 114 15.22 -16.12 1.17
N ASP A 115 14.02 -16.57 0.78
CA ASP A 115 13.69 -16.94 -0.59
C ASP A 115 13.09 -15.77 -1.38
N ILE A 116 12.90 -14.59 -0.74
CA ILE A 116 12.34 -13.41 -1.37
C ILE A 116 13.46 -12.57 -1.98
N ASP A 117 13.41 -12.36 -3.30
CA ASP A 117 14.20 -11.31 -3.95
C ASP A 117 13.35 -10.02 -4.05
N PRO A 118 13.60 -9.00 -3.22
CA PRO A 118 12.84 -7.76 -3.24
C PRO A 118 12.98 -7.00 -4.57
N ARG A 119 14.02 -7.29 -5.36
CA ARG A 119 14.23 -6.71 -6.70
C ARG A 119 13.34 -7.33 -7.77
N ASN A 120 12.65 -8.43 -7.46
CA ASN A 120 11.74 -9.12 -8.36
C ASN A 120 10.27 -8.84 -8.03
N ALA A 121 9.96 -7.62 -7.65
CA ALA A 121 8.59 -7.14 -7.38
C ALA A 121 7.81 -6.82 -8.68
N GLY A 122 8.09 -7.53 -9.78
CA GLY A 122 7.52 -7.24 -11.09
C GLY A 122 6.02 -7.52 -11.16
N ALA A 123 5.21 -6.49 -11.00
CA ALA A 123 3.76 -6.55 -11.14
C ALA A 123 3.35 -6.64 -12.63
N TRP A 124 2.30 -7.41 -12.92
CA TRP A 124 1.79 -7.59 -14.27
C TRP A 124 0.30 -7.97 -14.34
N VAL A 125 -0.27 -8.60 -13.30
CA VAL A 125 -1.67 -9.04 -13.28
C VAL A 125 -2.60 -7.85 -13.24
N TYR A 126 -2.23 -6.76 -12.55
CA TYR A 126 -3.01 -5.54 -12.47
C TYR A 126 -3.44 -5.02 -13.86
N LEU A 127 -2.54 -5.12 -14.86
CA LEU A 127 -2.86 -4.67 -16.23
C LEU A 127 -3.87 -5.59 -16.92
N LYS A 128 -3.82 -6.90 -16.66
CA LYS A 128 -4.85 -7.83 -17.16
C LYS A 128 -6.21 -7.55 -16.52
N ILE A 129 -6.23 -7.22 -15.24
CA ILE A 129 -7.47 -6.83 -14.55
C ILE A 129 -8.04 -5.54 -15.15
N LEU A 130 -7.19 -4.52 -15.41
CA LEU A 130 -7.63 -3.32 -16.11
C LEU A 130 -8.23 -3.64 -17.49
N LEU A 131 -7.54 -4.46 -18.28
CA LEU A 131 -8.03 -4.87 -19.60
C LEU A 131 -9.36 -5.61 -19.50
N PHE A 132 -9.53 -6.47 -18.50
CA PHE A 132 -10.80 -7.15 -18.22
C PHE A 132 -11.94 -6.15 -17.97
N PHE A 133 -11.72 -5.13 -17.13
CA PHE A 133 -12.71 -4.07 -16.89
C PHE A 133 -13.04 -3.30 -18.17
N ILE A 134 -12.05 -2.97 -19.00
CA ILE A 134 -12.26 -2.25 -20.27
C ILE A 134 -13.09 -3.10 -21.25
N ILE A 135 -12.73 -4.39 -21.40
CA ILE A 135 -13.44 -5.34 -22.28
C ILE A 135 -14.90 -5.51 -21.84
N ALA A 136 -15.17 -5.52 -20.53
CA ALA A 136 -16.54 -5.61 -20.03
C ALA A 136 -17.31 -4.28 -20.17
N TYR A 137 -16.65 -3.14 -19.91
CA TYR A 137 -17.28 -1.82 -19.92
C TYR A 137 -17.67 -1.35 -21.32
N VAL A 138 -16.79 -1.53 -22.31
CA VAL A 138 -17.01 -0.98 -23.66
C VAL A 138 -18.27 -1.53 -24.33
N PRO A 139 -18.55 -2.85 -24.39
CA PRO A 139 -19.79 -3.37 -24.94
C PRO A 139 -21.04 -2.90 -24.21
N MET A 140 -20.99 -2.81 -22.86
CA MET A 140 -22.12 -2.32 -22.08
C MET A 140 -22.42 -0.86 -22.38
N ARG A 141 -21.38 -0.03 -22.54
CA ARG A 141 -21.54 1.39 -22.93
C ARG A 141 -22.13 1.52 -24.34
N ILE A 142 -21.64 0.73 -25.31
CA ILE A 142 -22.17 0.70 -26.68
C ILE A 142 -23.64 0.27 -26.67
N GLY A 143 -23.97 -0.81 -25.95
CA GLY A 143 -25.33 -1.30 -25.78
C GLY A 143 -26.27 -0.26 -25.19
N TYR A 144 -25.83 0.46 -24.15
CA TYR A 144 -26.62 1.55 -23.57
C TYR A 144 -26.85 2.69 -24.56
N ILE A 145 -25.81 3.17 -25.26
CA ILE A 145 -25.91 4.29 -26.19
C ILE A 145 -26.81 3.95 -27.38
N ASN A 146 -26.67 2.76 -27.95
CA ASN A 146 -27.37 2.37 -29.18
C ASN A 146 -28.82 1.91 -28.93
N PHE A 147 -29.11 1.31 -27.78
CA PHE A 147 -30.43 0.72 -27.50
C PHE A 147 -31.22 1.51 -26.43
N GLY A 148 -30.62 2.50 -25.77
CA GLY A 148 -31.26 3.27 -24.70
C GLY A 148 -31.69 2.44 -23.49
N ASN A 149 -31.18 1.22 -23.32
CA ASN A 149 -31.63 0.30 -22.28
C ASN A 149 -30.97 0.62 -20.94
N THR A 150 -31.77 1.12 -20.01
CA THR A 150 -31.32 1.53 -18.66
C THR A 150 -30.81 0.38 -17.81
N ASN A 151 -31.07 -0.89 -18.15
CA ASN A 151 -30.52 -2.05 -17.44
C ASN A 151 -29.00 -2.15 -17.52
N PHE A 152 -28.34 -1.44 -18.46
CA PHE A 152 -26.89 -1.33 -18.50
C PHE A 152 -26.31 -0.36 -17.46
N LEU A 153 -27.10 0.60 -16.91
CA LEU A 153 -26.59 1.63 -16.02
C LEU A 153 -25.92 1.09 -14.74
N PRO A 154 -26.53 0.16 -13.99
CA PRO A 154 -25.87 -0.39 -12.79
C PRO A 154 -24.50 -1.02 -13.10
N GLY A 155 -24.45 -1.78 -14.21
CA GLY A 155 -23.19 -2.40 -14.65
C GLY A 155 -22.14 -1.37 -15.05
N LEU A 156 -22.52 -0.32 -15.78
CA LEU A 156 -21.62 0.79 -16.14
C LEU A 156 -21.07 1.51 -14.93
N ILE A 157 -21.92 1.78 -13.91
CA ILE A 157 -21.52 2.42 -12.67
C ILE A 157 -20.53 1.54 -11.93
N ILE A 158 -20.83 0.26 -11.74
CA ILE A 158 -19.97 -0.68 -11.01
C ILE A 158 -18.64 -0.85 -11.74
N LEU A 159 -18.65 -1.19 -13.04
CA LEU A 159 -17.41 -1.40 -13.79
C LEU A 159 -16.56 -0.13 -13.81
N GLY A 160 -17.16 1.04 -14.00
CA GLY A 160 -16.41 2.30 -14.04
C GLY A 160 -15.85 2.71 -12.69
N ALA A 161 -16.64 2.60 -11.62
CA ALA A 161 -16.22 2.99 -10.28
C ALA A 161 -15.14 2.06 -9.70
N PHE A 162 -15.17 0.76 -10.06
CA PHE A 162 -14.25 -0.25 -9.51
C PHE A 162 -13.00 -0.47 -10.38
N ALA A 163 -13.02 -0.14 -11.68
CA ALA A 163 -11.94 -0.46 -12.61
C ALA A 163 -10.57 -0.02 -12.09
N MET A 164 -10.38 1.27 -11.86
CA MET A 164 -9.07 1.78 -11.44
C MET A 164 -8.74 1.47 -9.97
N PRO A 165 -9.65 1.65 -8.99
CA PRO A 165 -9.35 1.27 -7.61
C PRO A 165 -8.93 -0.18 -7.46
N VAL A 166 -9.64 -1.12 -8.10
CA VAL A 166 -9.28 -2.56 -8.06
C VAL A 166 -7.98 -2.83 -8.78
N THR A 167 -7.76 -2.22 -9.96
CA THR A 167 -6.51 -2.35 -10.71
C THR A 167 -5.30 -1.93 -9.86
N VAL A 168 -5.38 -0.77 -9.22
CA VAL A 168 -4.30 -0.25 -8.38
C VAL A 168 -4.13 -1.09 -7.11
N LEU A 169 -5.23 -1.60 -6.53
CA LEU A 169 -5.17 -2.53 -5.40
C LEU A 169 -4.42 -3.81 -5.78
N ILE A 170 -4.71 -4.40 -6.96
CA ILE A 170 -3.97 -5.58 -7.43
C ILE A 170 -2.49 -5.26 -7.64
N PHE A 171 -2.14 -4.08 -8.15
CA PHE A 171 -0.75 -3.63 -8.22
C PHE A 171 -0.08 -3.64 -6.83
N PHE A 172 -0.70 -3.06 -5.80
CA PHE A 172 -0.18 -3.08 -4.43
C PHE A 172 -0.11 -4.50 -3.85
N PHE A 173 -1.04 -5.37 -4.23
CA PHE A 173 -1.01 -6.78 -3.85
C PHE A 173 0.18 -7.52 -4.46
N GLU A 174 0.48 -7.29 -5.74
CA GLU A 174 1.60 -7.92 -6.45
C GLU A 174 2.96 -7.44 -5.93
N ILE A 175 3.12 -6.13 -5.64
CA ILE A 175 4.38 -5.59 -5.13
C ILE A 175 4.63 -5.92 -3.65
N ASN A 176 3.65 -6.49 -2.93
CA ASN A 176 3.87 -7.05 -1.61
C ASN A 176 4.66 -8.37 -1.71
N VAL A 177 5.97 -8.26 -1.97
CA VAL A 177 6.88 -9.40 -2.20
C VAL A 177 6.89 -10.42 -1.07
N PHE A 178 6.51 -10.02 0.14
CA PHE A 178 6.40 -10.94 1.29
C PHE A 178 5.24 -11.92 1.17
N ARG A 179 4.26 -11.65 0.31
CA ARG A 179 3.11 -12.53 0.01
C ARG A 179 2.44 -13.13 1.25
N ASN A 180 2.51 -12.41 2.37
CA ASN A 180 2.06 -12.84 3.70
C ASN A 180 0.62 -12.40 4.04
N ILE A 181 -0.04 -11.65 3.16
CA ILE A 181 -1.44 -11.25 3.30
C ILE A 181 -2.25 -11.98 2.24
N PRO A 182 -3.21 -12.86 2.62
CA PRO A 182 -4.06 -13.55 1.67
C PRO A 182 -4.93 -12.59 0.87
N PHE A 183 -5.21 -12.90 -0.38
CA PHE A 183 -6.11 -12.11 -1.23
C PHE A 183 -7.49 -11.92 -0.58
N TYR A 184 -8.04 -12.96 0.07
CA TYR A 184 -9.29 -12.86 0.83
C TYR A 184 -9.24 -11.76 1.90
N LYS A 185 -8.13 -11.63 2.63
CA LYS A 185 -7.95 -10.55 3.61
C LYS A 185 -7.87 -9.18 2.94
N THR A 186 -7.18 -9.09 1.82
CA THR A 186 -7.10 -7.86 1.02
C THR A 186 -8.51 -7.42 0.58
N MET A 187 -9.35 -8.35 0.12
CA MET A 187 -10.74 -8.06 -0.24
C MET A 187 -11.61 -7.67 0.98
N GLN A 188 -11.36 -8.28 2.14
CA GLN A 188 -12.01 -7.84 3.38
C GLN A 188 -11.63 -6.38 3.74
N TYR A 189 -10.36 -6.01 3.61
CA TYR A 189 -9.91 -4.64 3.86
C TYR A 189 -10.50 -3.66 2.84
N PHE A 190 -10.62 -4.06 1.58
CA PHE A 190 -11.28 -3.29 0.54
C PHE A 190 -12.74 -3.01 0.88
N ILE A 191 -13.53 -4.06 1.12
CA ILE A 191 -14.98 -3.91 1.33
C ILE A 191 -15.27 -3.23 2.67
N TRP A 192 -14.80 -3.81 3.78
CA TRP A 192 -15.08 -3.27 5.11
C TRP A 192 -14.34 -1.97 5.37
N GLY A 193 -13.09 -1.86 4.89
CA GLY A 193 -12.30 -0.65 5.04
C GLY A 193 -12.90 0.52 4.29
N GLY A 194 -13.28 0.32 3.04
CA GLY A 194 -13.95 1.33 2.23
C GLY A 194 -15.28 1.75 2.84
N ALA A 195 -16.15 0.80 3.18
CA ALA A 195 -17.47 1.10 3.73
C ALA A 195 -17.38 1.81 5.09
N LEU A 196 -16.55 1.32 6.02
CA LEU A 196 -16.43 1.93 7.35
C LEU A 196 -15.81 3.33 7.28
N SER A 197 -14.73 3.51 6.51
CA SER A 197 -14.11 4.84 6.38
C SER A 197 -15.05 5.85 5.73
N LEU A 198 -15.85 5.44 4.74
CA LEU A 198 -16.88 6.31 4.13
C LEU A 198 -17.98 6.67 5.13
N ILE A 199 -18.49 5.69 5.91
CA ILE A 199 -19.48 5.94 6.95
C ILE A 199 -18.95 6.93 7.99
N PHE A 200 -17.71 6.74 8.48
CA PHE A 200 -17.12 7.65 9.44
C PHE A 200 -16.88 9.05 8.86
N ALA A 201 -16.46 9.17 7.59
CA ALA A 201 -16.37 10.48 6.94
C ALA A 201 -17.74 11.18 6.86
N ILE A 202 -18.79 10.46 6.45
CA ILE A 202 -20.16 11.00 6.42
C ILE A 202 -20.60 11.45 7.82
N LEU A 203 -20.35 10.66 8.86
CA LEU A 203 -20.67 11.05 10.23
C LEU A 203 -19.93 12.31 10.67
N LEU A 204 -18.64 12.47 10.30
CA LEU A 204 -17.91 13.71 10.57
C LEU A 204 -18.48 14.92 9.83
N PHE A 205 -18.95 14.76 8.60
CA PHE A 205 -19.66 15.82 7.86
C PHE A 205 -20.96 16.26 8.56
N THR A 206 -21.64 15.36 9.31
CA THR A 206 -22.87 15.71 10.04
C THR A 206 -22.62 16.48 11.34
N LEU A 207 -21.38 16.66 11.79
CA LEU A 207 -21.06 17.41 13.01
C LEU A 207 -21.24 18.94 12.86
N ASP A 208 -21.79 19.40 11.74
CA ASP A 208 -22.10 20.80 11.45
C ASP A 208 -20.95 21.75 11.81
N LEU A 209 -19.80 21.53 11.17
CA LEU A 209 -18.59 22.29 11.41
C LEU A 209 -18.64 23.72 10.82
N ASN A 210 -19.80 24.14 10.31
CA ASN A 210 -20.06 25.48 9.74
C ASN A 210 -18.98 25.97 8.75
N PHE A 211 -18.50 25.07 7.88
CA PHE A 211 -17.57 25.43 6.82
C PHE A 211 -18.23 25.28 5.43
N ASP A 212 -17.91 26.20 4.54
CA ASP A 212 -18.32 26.14 3.15
C ASP A 212 -17.29 25.35 2.34
N ILE A 213 -17.70 24.17 1.84
CA ILE A 213 -16.86 23.27 1.03
C ILE A 213 -16.37 23.89 -0.27
N SER A 214 -17.00 24.99 -0.72
CA SER A 214 -16.58 25.72 -1.93
C SER A 214 -15.42 26.71 -1.67
N THR A 215 -14.97 26.83 -0.43
CA THR A 215 -13.84 27.68 -0.05
C THR A 215 -12.54 26.87 0.08
N TYR A 216 -11.37 27.54 -0.01
CA TYR A 216 -10.07 26.91 0.20
C TYR A 216 -9.95 26.25 1.57
N ILE A 217 -10.46 26.89 2.62
CA ILE A 217 -10.45 26.33 3.98
C ILE A 217 -11.39 25.12 4.05
N GLY A 218 -12.56 25.23 3.42
CA GLY A 218 -13.51 24.13 3.33
C GLY A 218 -12.92 22.91 2.64
N ALA A 219 -12.25 23.10 1.50
CA ALA A 219 -11.57 22.03 0.78
C ALA A 219 -10.49 21.33 1.64
N ILE A 220 -9.66 22.10 2.35
CA ILE A 220 -8.67 21.52 3.31
C ILE A 220 -9.39 20.74 4.42
N THR A 221 -10.52 21.26 4.94
CA THR A 221 -11.29 20.57 6.00
C THR A 221 -11.85 19.23 5.49
N VAL A 222 -12.33 19.16 4.23
CA VAL A 222 -12.75 17.92 3.58
C VAL A 222 -11.62 16.91 3.57
N GLY A 223 -10.40 17.32 3.19
CA GLY A 223 -9.23 16.44 3.20
C GLY A 223 -9.00 15.79 4.57
N PHE A 224 -9.11 16.54 5.67
CA PHE A 224 -9.01 15.98 7.02
C PHE A 224 -10.19 15.07 7.38
N ILE A 225 -11.42 15.47 7.06
CA ILE A 225 -12.63 14.69 7.34
C ILE A 225 -12.59 13.32 6.65
N GLU A 226 -11.98 13.22 5.48
CA GLU A 226 -11.92 11.96 4.75
C GLU A 226 -10.66 11.14 5.02
N GLU A 227 -9.49 11.75 5.18
CA GLU A 227 -8.25 10.98 5.38
C GLU A 227 -8.12 10.46 6.81
N ILE A 228 -8.53 11.21 7.85
CA ILE A 228 -8.48 10.74 9.24
C ILE A 228 -9.26 9.43 9.47
N PRO A 229 -10.51 9.26 9.00
CA PRO A 229 -11.21 7.98 9.07
C PRO A 229 -10.49 6.84 8.35
N LYS A 230 -9.91 7.08 7.17
CA LYS A 230 -9.13 6.07 6.44
C LYS A 230 -7.93 5.62 7.26
N ALA A 231 -7.13 6.55 7.77
CA ALA A 231 -5.99 6.26 8.64
C ALA A 231 -6.40 5.48 9.90
N ALA A 232 -7.51 5.83 10.52
CA ALA A 232 -8.04 5.14 11.70
C ALA A 232 -8.44 3.68 11.39
N ILE A 233 -9.12 3.45 10.27
CA ILE A 233 -9.50 2.08 9.84
C ILE A 233 -8.28 1.26 9.44
N VAL A 234 -7.30 1.85 8.76
CA VAL A 234 -6.01 1.21 8.45
C VAL A 234 -5.30 0.80 9.75
N ALA A 235 -5.24 1.69 10.74
CA ALA A 235 -4.65 1.40 12.04
C ALA A 235 -5.39 0.24 12.76
N LEU A 236 -6.72 0.20 12.71
CA LEU A 236 -7.53 -0.87 13.27
C LEU A 236 -7.21 -2.23 12.63
N PHE A 237 -7.06 -2.30 11.30
CA PHE A 237 -6.77 -3.54 10.60
C PHE A 237 -5.33 -4.02 10.84
N ILE A 238 -4.37 -3.10 10.92
CA ILE A 238 -2.98 -3.42 11.28
C ILE A 238 -2.92 -3.92 12.73
N PHE A 239 -3.65 -3.28 13.67
CA PHE A 239 -3.73 -3.72 15.06
C PHE A 239 -4.29 -5.13 15.20
N LYS A 240 -5.36 -5.46 14.48
CA LYS A 240 -6.00 -6.78 14.53
C LYS A 240 -5.17 -7.90 13.91
N ASN A 241 -4.22 -7.58 13.02
CA ASN A 241 -3.43 -8.59 12.31
C ASN A 241 -1.93 -8.48 12.67
N LYS A 242 -1.52 -9.25 13.66
CA LYS A 242 -0.11 -9.31 14.12
C LYS A 242 0.88 -9.84 13.07
N LYS A 243 0.39 -10.46 11.98
CA LYS A 243 1.22 -10.91 10.84
C LYS A 243 1.70 -9.74 9.97
N ASN A 244 1.12 -8.55 10.10
CA ASN A 244 1.56 -7.35 9.40
C ASN A 244 2.84 -6.79 10.07
N LYS A 245 4.00 -7.13 9.52
CA LYS A 245 5.30 -6.76 10.08
C LYS A 245 6.08 -5.75 9.21
N PHE A 246 5.80 -5.69 7.91
CA PHE A 246 6.60 -4.96 6.93
C PHE A 246 5.89 -3.71 6.44
N ILE A 247 6.65 -2.71 5.99
CA ILE A 247 6.10 -1.46 5.41
C ILE A 247 5.20 -1.77 4.22
N LEU A 248 5.56 -2.75 3.37
CA LEU A 248 4.73 -3.20 2.25
C LEU A 248 3.36 -3.74 2.69
N ASN A 249 3.26 -4.31 3.89
CA ASN A 249 1.96 -4.71 4.44
C ASN A 249 1.09 -3.48 4.74
N GLY A 250 1.69 -2.42 5.29
CA GLY A 250 0.98 -1.15 5.51
C GLY A 250 0.51 -0.52 4.22
N LEU A 251 1.38 -0.48 3.20
CA LEU A 251 1.02 -0.03 1.86
C LEU A 251 -0.18 -0.80 1.30
N LEU A 252 -0.18 -2.14 1.40
CA LEU A 252 -1.28 -2.97 0.88
C LEU A 252 -2.57 -2.78 1.68
N VAL A 253 -2.51 -2.74 3.01
CA VAL A 253 -3.70 -2.53 3.86
C VAL A 253 -4.30 -1.15 3.60
N GLY A 254 -3.46 -0.11 3.54
CA GLY A 254 -3.89 1.25 3.21
C GLY A 254 -4.48 1.33 1.81
N ALA A 255 -3.78 0.79 0.80
CA ALA A 255 -4.29 0.73 -0.57
C ALA A 255 -5.66 0.05 -0.67
N ALA A 256 -5.88 -1.04 0.09
CA ALA A 256 -7.16 -1.74 0.09
C ALA A 256 -8.28 -0.89 0.68
N VAL A 257 -8.04 -0.20 1.80
CA VAL A 257 -9.01 0.73 2.41
C VAL A 257 -9.31 1.88 1.47
N GLY A 258 -8.27 2.53 0.94
CA GLY A 258 -8.40 3.66 0.01
C GLY A 258 -9.08 3.28 -1.31
N ALA A 259 -8.81 2.09 -1.85
CA ALA A 259 -9.46 1.58 -3.05
C ALA A 259 -10.96 1.32 -2.83
N GLY A 260 -11.32 0.76 -1.67
CA GLY A 260 -12.72 0.58 -1.29
C GLY A 260 -13.45 1.90 -1.14
N PHE A 261 -12.85 2.86 -0.43
CA PHE A 261 -13.39 4.21 -0.30
C PHE A 261 -13.61 4.86 -1.68
N ALA A 262 -12.56 4.89 -2.52
CA ALA A 262 -12.61 5.48 -3.86
C ALA A 262 -13.70 4.84 -4.74
N ALA A 263 -13.86 3.51 -4.69
CA ALA A 263 -14.86 2.80 -5.48
C ALA A 263 -16.29 3.18 -5.05
N PHE A 264 -16.57 3.14 -3.74
CA PHE A 264 -17.91 3.45 -3.23
C PHE A 264 -18.27 4.92 -3.41
N GLU A 265 -17.35 5.82 -3.12
CA GLU A 265 -17.54 7.25 -3.31
C GLU A 265 -17.74 7.58 -4.79
N THR A 266 -16.91 7.03 -5.68
CA THR A 266 -17.03 7.24 -7.13
C THR A 266 -18.37 6.73 -7.66
N ALA A 267 -18.85 5.57 -7.20
CA ALA A 267 -20.18 5.08 -7.56
C ALA A 267 -21.28 6.06 -7.16
N GLY A 268 -21.17 6.65 -5.95
CA GLY A 268 -22.09 7.69 -5.47
C GLY A 268 -22.06 8.95 -6.33
N TYR A 269 -20.87 9.44 -6.70
CA TYR A 269 -20.72 10.60 -7.58
C TYR A 269 -21.30 10.35 -8.98
N ILE A 270 -20.98 9.20 -9.60
CA ILE A 270 -21.50 8.83 -10.92
C ILE A 270 -23.04 8.81 -10.91
N TYR A 271 -23.63 8.20 -9.88
CA TYR A 271 -25.07 8.14 -9.70
C TYR A 271 -25.67 9.54 -9.53
N ARG A 272 -25.13 10.35 -8.62
CA ARG A 272 -25.61 11.70 -8.31
C ARG A 272 -25.57 12.63 -9.52
N TYR A 273 -24.44 12.68 -10.24
CA TYR A 273 -24.30 13.51 -11.43
C TYR A 273 -25.16 13.00 -12.60
N GLY A 274 -25.29 11.67 -12.73
CA GLY A 274 -26.18 11.07 -13.73
C GLY A 274 -27.65 11.42 -13.49
N ALA A 275 -28.10 11.35 -12.25
CA ALA A 275 -29.46 11.69 -11.87
C ALA A 275 -29.76 13.20 -12.04
N ALA A 276 -28.80 14.08 -11.71
CA ALA A 276 -29.00 15.54 -11.75
C ALA A 276 -28.81 16.15 -13.15
N GLN A 277 -27.83 15.64 -13.93
CA GLN A 277 -27.37 16.28 -15.17
C GLN A 277 -27.39 15.33 -16.38
N GLY A 278 -27.87 14.13 -16.20
CA GLY A 278 -28.01 13.12 -17.26
C GLY A 278 -26.75 12.35 -17.63
N LEU A 279 -26.88 11.52 -18.68
CA LEU A 279 -25.89 10.53 -19.08
C LEU A 279 -24.51 11.13 -19.39
N ALA A 280 -24.45 12.22 -20.11
CA ALA A 280 -23.19 12.82 -20.52
C ALA A 280 -22.33 13.19 -19.30
N SER A 281 -22.94 13.79 -18.28
CA SER A 281 -22.29 14.14 -17.03
C SER A 281 -21.86 12.90 -16.24
N MET A 282 -22.72 11.86 -16.20
CA MET A 282 -22.40 10.57 -15.60
C MET A 282 -21.14 9.96 -16.20
N LEU A 283 -21.07 9.85 -17.54
CA LEU A 283 -19.95 9.25 -18.24
C LEU A 283 -18.66 10.08 -18.11
N ASN A 284 -18.78 11.41 -18.14
CA ASN A 284 -17.66 12.30 -17.93
C ASN A 284 -17.07 12.16 -16.52
N THR A 285 -17.94 12.18 -15.49
CA THR A 285 -17.53 11.97 -14.09
C THR A 285 -16.81 10.63 -13.91
N LEU A 286 -17.34 9.55 -14.51
CA LEU A 286 -16.75 8.24 -14.50
C LEU A 286 -15.32 8.25 -15.07
N VAL A 287 -15.14 8.84 -16.26
CA VAL A 287 -13.84 8.87 -16.94
C VAL A 287 -12.84 9.69 -16.14
N ILE A 288 -13.21 10.90 -15.69
CA ILE A 288 -12.32 11.76 -14.91
C ILE A 288 -11.89 11.06 -13.63
N ARG A 289 -12.83 10.53 -12.85
CA ARG A 289 -12.52 9.86 -11.58
C ARG A 289 -11.73 8.58 -11.78
N ALA A 290 -11.95 7.83 -12.87
CA ALA A 290 -11.16 6.66 -13.19
C ALA A 290 -9.69 6.99 -13.48
N PHE A 291 -9.41 8.04 -14.26
CA PHE A 291 -8.02 8.46 -14.54
C PHE A 291 -7.29 8.98 -13.31
N LEU A 292 -8.00 9.62 -12.41
CA LEU A 292 -7.41 10.32 -11.26
C LEU A 292 -7.33 9.44 -10.00
N ALA A 293 -8.11 8.36 -9.92
CA ALA A 293 -8.13 7.44 -8.77
C ALA A 293 -6.76 6.89 -8.35
N PRO A 294 -5.80 6.56 -9.27
CA PRO A 294 -4.50 6.03 -8.85
C PRO A 294 -3.69 6.98 -7.96
N GLY A 295 -3.75 8.28 -8.21
CA GLY A 295 -3.04 9.32 -7.47
C GLY A 295 -3.82 9.89 -6.27
N GLY A 296 -5.07 9.45 -6.06
CA GLY A 296 -5.95 9.92 -5.01
C GLY A 296 -5.99 8.98 -3.80
N HIS A 297 -7.19 8.70 -3.32
CA HIS A 297 -7.47 7.94 -2.08
C HIS A 297 -6.68 6.64 -1.91
N VAL A 298 -6.41 5.90 -3.02
CA VAL A 298 -5.66 4.64 -2.96
C VAL A 298 -4.21 4.89 -2.54
N ALA A 299 -3.54 5.84 -3.20
CA ALA A 299 -2.16 6.19 -2.90
C ALA A 299 -2.05 6.87 -1.54
N TRP A 300 -2.99 7.76 -1.19
CA TRP A 300 -2.98 8.48 0.08
C TRP A 300 -3.12 7.52 1.27
N ALA A 301 -4.12 6.65 1.27
CA ALA A 301 -4.29 5.67 2.33
C ALA A 301 -3.15 4.62 2.37
N ALA A 302 -2.54 4.28 1.21
CA ALA A 302 -1.34 3.44 1.19
C ALA A 302 -0.16 4.11 1.92
N ILE A 303 0.05 5.42 1.70
CA ILE A 303 1.09 6.21 2.39
C ILE A 303 0.83 6.23 3.90
N GLU A 304 -0.42 6.42 4.34
CA GLU A 304 -0.80 6.37 5.75
C GLU A 304 -0.51 5.01 6.39
N GLY A 305 -0.83 3.93 5.70
CA GLY A 305 -0.53 2.58 6.14
C GLY A 305 0.97 2.31 6.25
N ALA A 306 1.76 2.75 5.27
CA ALA A 306 3.21 2.66 5.30
C ALA A 306 3.82 3.47 6.45
N ALA A 307 3.32 4.70 6.68
CA ALA A 307 3.75 5.57 7.76
C ALA A 307 3.53 4.94 9.14
N LEU A 308 2.37 4.29 9.33
CA LEU A 308 2.07 3.59 10.56
C LEU A 308 3.01 2.39 10.79
N MET A 309 3.28 1.62 9.73
CA MET A 309 4.23 0.50 9.84
C MET A 309 5.65 0.97 10.08
N LEU A 310 6.05 2.11 9.52
CA LEU A 310 7.33 2.74 9.79
C LEU A 310 7.45 3.17 11.27
N ALA A 311 6.43 3.81 11.83
CA ALA A 311 6.40 4.23 13.21
C ALA A 311 6.35 3.06 14.19
N LYS A 312 5.61 2.01 13.83
CA LYS A 312 5.44 0.81 14.66
C LYS A 312 6.68 -0.10 14.64
N GLY A 313 7.38 -0.20 13.50
CA GLY A 313 8.41 -1.19 13.29
C GLY A 313 7.87 -2.62 13.50
N PHE A 314 8.58 -3.45 14.24
CA PHE A 314 8.18 -4.83 14.59
C PHE A 314 7.33 -4.93 15.86
N ASP A 315 7.12 -3.82 16.57
CA ASP A 315 6.33 -3.77 17.80
C ASP A 315 4.84 -4.05 17.53
N THR A 316 4.11 -4.37 18.59
CA THR A 316 2.64 -4.31 18.57
C THR A 316 2.19 -2.86 18.60
N ILE A 317 1.22 -2.49 17.74
CA ILE A 317 0.71 -1.13 17.69
C ILE A 317 0.18 -0.66 19.07
N SER A 318 0.50 0.56 19.43
CA SER A 318 0.09 1.18 20.69
C SER A 318 -0.10 2.68 20.50
N LYS A 319 -0.65 3.38 21.50
CA LYS A 319 -0.84 4.84 21.47
C LYS A 319 0.44 5.61 21.15
N LYS A 320 1.61 5.12 21.58
CA LYS A 320 2.90 5.80 21.29
C LYS A 320 3.17 5.87 19.79
N HIS A 321 2.78 4.86 19.01
CA HIS A 321 2.99 4.80 17.57
C HIS A 321 2.01 5.70 16.80
N LEU A 322 0.77 5.82 17.29
CA LEU A 322 -0.20 6.77 16.74
C LEU A 322 0.19 8.23 17.00
N ASN A 323 0.94 8.48 18.08
CA ASN A 323 1.48 9.80 18.41
C ASN A 323 2.91 10.01 17.91
N ASP A 324 3.48 9.09 17.14
CA ASP A 324 4.82 9.24 16.54
C ASP A 324 4.80 10.41 15.55
N LYS A 325 5.74 11.35 15.72
CA LYS A 325 5.83 12.54 14.88
C LYS A 325 5.97 12.22 13.39
N ARG A 326 6.68 11.14 13.05
CA ARG A 326 6.86 10.68 11.66
C ARG A 326 5.53 10.24 11.06
N PHE A 327 4.76 9.43 11.82
CA PHE A 327 3.43 9.01 11.42
C PHE A 327 2.52 10.21 11.17
N LEU A 328 2.43 11.13 12.14
CA LEU A 328 1.56 12.30 12.05
C LEU A 328 1.96 13.23 10.89
N LEU A 329 3.26 13.50 10.70
CA LEU A 329 3.74 14.34 9.59
C LEU A 329 3.48 13.71 8.23
N ILE A 330 3.67 12.39 8.09
CA ILE A 330 3.43 11.71 6.82
C ILE A 330 1.92 11.65 6.53
N CYS A 331 1.06 11.41 7.53
CA CYS A 331 -0.40 11.44 7.37
C CYS A 331 -0.96 12.83 7.06
N LEU A 332 -0.27 13.89 7.47
CA LEU A 332 -0.66 15.26 7.11
C LEU A 332 -0.57 15.51 5.59
N ILE A 333 0.39 14.84 4.91
CA ILE A 333 0.58 15.01 3.46
C ILE A 333 -0.68 14.60 2.67
N PRO A 334 -1.26 13.40 2.83
CA PRO A 334 -2.53 13.04 2.22
C PRO A 334 -3.66 14.02 2.50
N CYS A 335 -3.82 14.46 3.76
CA CYS A 335 -4.86 15.43 4.12
C CYS A 335 -4.73 16.75 3.35
N ILE A 336 -3.50 17.27 3.22
CA ILE A 336 -3.24 18.51 2.47
C ILE A 336 -3.43 18.29 0.97
N LEU A 337 -2.88 17.20 0.41
CA LEU A 337 -3.01 16.89 -1.02
C LEU A 337 -4.48 16.71 -1.42
N HIS A 338 -5.27 16.07 -0.57
CA HIS A 338 -6.71 15.92 -0.78
C HIS A 338 -7.41 17.28 -0.74
N GLY A 339 -7.11 18.10 0.28
CA GLY A 339 -7.65 19.46 0.34
C GLY A 339 -7.30 20.30 -0.89
N ILE A 340 -6.05 20.23 -1.38
CA ILE A 340 -5.63 20.91 -2.61
C ILE A 340 -6.43 20.41 -3.82
N TRP A 341 -6.66 19.08 -3.88
CA TRP A 341 -7.44 18.44 -4.92
C TRP A 341 -8.87 18.99 -5.03
N ASP A 342 -9.51 19.27 -3.90
CA ASP A 342 -10.89 19.74 -3.81
C ASP A 342 -11.02 21.27 -3.89
N MET A 343 -9.90 22.01 -4.03
CA MET A 343 -9.93 23.48 -4.11
C MET A 343 -10.65 23.96 -5.37
N PRO A 344 -11.41 25.05 -5.25
CA PRO A 344 -12.07 25.71 -6.39
C PRO A 344 -11.04 26.52 -7.21
N PHE A 345 -10.35 25.86 -8.15
CA PHE A 345 -9.46 26.52 -9.11
C PHE A 345 -10.19 26.99 -10.35
#